data_ef38c9b81859b26b5d47a2aa24f9f5f7
#
_entry.id   ef38c9b81859b26b5d47a2aa24f9f5f7
#
_cell.length_a   1.000
_cell.length_b   1.000
_cell.length_c   1.000
_cell.angle_alpha   90.00
_cell.angle_beta   90.00
_cell.angle_gamma   90.00
#
_symmetry.space_group_name_H-M   'P 1'
#
loop_
_entity.id
_entity.type
_entity.pdbx_description
1 polymer ?
#
loop_
_entity_poly.entity_id
_entity_poly.type
_entity_poly.pdbx_seq_one_letter_code
_entity_poly.pdbx_strand_id
1 'polypeptide(L)'
;MKEAQEINESSKNRIIGLSLETRPDHITKSEIKSMRNLGCTKVQIGIQHTDNAVLEYNKRGETIEDSYKAIKLMKDAGLKIAVHMMPNLPGSNPEMDVQALKEVFQNPMLKPDHLKIYPCVVTPYSEL
;
A
#
# COMPACT_ATOMS: atom_id res chain seq x y z
N MET A 1 17.23 -18.53 1.56
CA MET A 1 15.99 -18.12 0.87
C MET A 1 15.63 -19.03 -0.31
N LYS A 2 16.50 -19.24 -1.31
CA LYS A 2 16.23 -20.18 -2.43
C LYS A 2 15.92 -21.59 -1.96
N GLU A 3 16.73 -22.13 -1.06
CA GLU A 3 16.51 -23.44 -0.45
C GLU A 3 15.11 -23.57 0.20
N ALA A 4 14.67 -22.54 0.95
CA ALA A 4 13.33 -22.54 1.54
C ALA A 4 12.22 -22.52 0.48
N GLN A 5 12.43 -21.86 -0.65
CA GLN A 5 11.49 -21.87 -1.78
C GLN A 5 11.42 -23.25 -2.43
N GLU A 6 12.57 -23.87 -2.67
CA GLU A 6 12.68 -25.24 -3.22
C GLU A 6 11.98 -26.28 -2.31
N ILE A 7 12.21 -26.19 -1.00
CA ILE A 7 11.51 -27.03 0.00
C ILE A 7 10.00 -26.77 -0.07
N ASN A 8 9.58 -25.50 -0.17
CA ASN A 8 8.16 -25.14 -0.26
C ASN A 8 7.48 -25.72 -1.50
N GLU A 9 8.17 -25.77 -2.65
CA GLU A 9 7.61 -26.29 -3.90
C GLU A 9 7.23 -27.77 -3.82
N SER A 10 7.99 -28.56 -3.07
CA SER A 10 7.76 -30.01 -2.90
C SER A 10 6.98 -30.37 -1.63
N SER A 11 6.69 -29.41 -0.76
CA SER A 11 6.01 -29.65 0.52
C SER A 11 4.54 -30.01 0.34
N LYS A 12 4.02 -30.91 1.19
CA LYS A 12 2.61 -31.27 1.22
C LYS A 12 1.71 -30.08 1.53
N ASN A 13 2.14 -29.21 2.47
CA ASN A 13 1.49 -27.97 2.83
C ASN A 13 2.39 -26.82 2.40
N ARG A 14 1.97 -26.04 1.42
CA ARG A 14 2.79 -24.98 0.81
C ARG A 14 2.29 -23.59 1.17
N ILE A 15 3.23 -22.67 1.36
CA ILE A 15 2.95 -21.25 1.33
C ILE A 15 2.76 -20.87 -0.13
N ILE A 16 1.56 -20.43 -0.50
CA ILE A 16 1.18 -20.07 -1.87
C ILE A 16 1.17 -18.56 -2.11
N GLY A 17 1.27 -17.77 -1.07
CA GLY A 17 1.27 -16.30 -1.16
C GLY A 17 2.08 -15.68 -0.04
N LEU A 18 2.96 -14.76 -0.39
CA LEU A 18 3.72 -13.93 0.54
C LEU A 18 3.31 -12.48 0.36
N SER A 19 2.84 -11.86 1.44
CA SER A 19 2.44 -10.45 1.45
C SER A 19 3.44 -9.64 2.27
N LEU A 20 3.98 -8.59 1.67
CA LEU A 20 4.82 -7.60 2.35
C LEU A 20 4.07 -6.28 2.47
N GLU A 21 4.44 -5.47 3.45
CA GLU A 21 3.88 -4.15 3.67
C GLU A 21 4.98 -3.10 3.69
N THR A 22 4.72 -1.96 3.06
CA THR A 22 5.65 -0.85 2.98
C THR A 22 4.92 0.47 2.69
N ARG A 23 5.70 1.55 2.60
CA ARG A 23 5.21 2.88 2.19
C ARG A 23 5.42 3.08 0.69
N PRO A 24 4.58 3.91 0.02
CA PRO A 24 4.73 4.22 -1.40
C PRO A 24 6.10 4.76 -1.79
N ASP A 25 6.65 5.69 -1.00
CA ASP A 25 7.94 6.35 -1.24
C ASP A 25 9.14 5.39 -1.17
N HIS A 26 8.98 4.23 -0.56
CA HIS A 26 10.03 3.20 -0.50
C HIS A 26 10.00 2.24 -1.70
N ILE A 27 8.99 2.31 -2.56
CA ILE A 27 8.89 1.43 -3.73
C ILE A 27 9.82 1.89 -4.84
N THR A 28 10.91 1.16 -5.02
CA THR A 28 11.87 1.34 -6.10
C THR A 28 11.98 0.07 -6.94
N LYS A 29 12.61 0.17 -8.12
CA LYS A 29 12.87 -1.02 -8.96
C LYS A 29 13.74 -2.06 -8.25
N SER A 30 14.69 -1.61 -7.42
CA SER A 30 15.55 -2.50 -6.62
C SER A 30 14.76 -3.21 -5.54
N GLU A 31 13.87 -2.48 -4.82
CA GLU A 31 13.01 -3.08 -3.82
C GLU A 31 12.04 -4.11 -4.42
N ILE A 32 11.41 -3.80 -5.55
CA ILE A 32 10.55 -4.75 -6.26
C ILE A 32 11.32 -6.00 -6.64
N LYS A 33 12.55 -5.87 -7.15
CA LYS A 33 13.41 -7.02 -7.47
C LYS A 33 13.70 -7.86 -6.22
N SER A 34 14.00 -7.22 -5.09
CA SER A 34 14.22 -7.89 -3.82
C SER A 34 12.95 -8.63 -3.36
N MET A 35 11.80 -7.97 -3.38
CA MET A 35 10.51 -8.58 -3.04
C MET A 35 10.19 -9.80 -3.92
N ARG A 36 10.42 -9.70 -5.23
CA ARG A 36 10.22 -10.83 -6.16
C ARG A 36 11.18 -11.99 -5.86
N ASN A 37 12.44 -11.71 -5.55
CA ASN A 37 13.42 -12.73 -5.15
C ASN A 37 13.03 -13.44 -3.84
N LEU A 38 12.32 -12.76 -2.94
CA LEU A 38 11.76 -13.34 -1.72
C LEU A 38 10.52 -14.22 -1.98
N GLY A 39 9.96 -14.19 -3.19
CA GLY A 39 8.72 -14.88 -3.52
C GLY A 39 7.47 -14.06 -3.19
N CYS A 40 7.60 -12.74 -3.00
CA CYS A 40 6.46 -11.86 -2.74
C CYS A 40 5.46 -11.92 -3.90
N THR A 41 4.19 -12.09 -3.56
CA THR A 41 3.07 -12.15 -4.50
C THR A 41 2.12 -10.97 -4.35
N LYS A 42 2.11 -10.33 -3.17
CA LYS A 42 1.25 -9.19 -2.85
C LYS A 42 2.01 -8.16 -2.02
N VAL A 43 1.81 -6.89 -2.33
CA VAL A 43 2.32 -5.78 -1.52
C VAL A 43 1.16 -4.96 -0.98
N GLN A 44 1.25 -4.59 0.27
CA GLN A 44 0.33 -3.68 0.94
C GLN A 44 1.02 -2.32 1.08
N ILE A 45 0.34 -1.25 0.72
CA ILE A 45 0.87 0.11 0.84
C ILE A 45 -0.13 1.03 1.52
N GLY A 46 0.39 1.86 2.42
CA GLY A 46 -0.40 2.84 3.14
C GLY A 46 -0.49 4.16 2.38
N ILE A 47 -1.46 4.30 1.47
CA ILE A 47 -1.76 5.58 0.81
C ILE A 47 -2.37 6.56 1.81
N GLN A 48 -3.26 6.06 2.66
CA GLN A 48 -3.99 6.71 3.74
C GLN A 48 -5.04 7.72 3.23
N HIS A 49 -4.67 8.69 2.39
CA HIS A 49 -5.55 9.67 1.78
C HIS A 49 -5.06 10.04 0.38
N THR A 50 -5.92 10.63 -0.48
CA THR A 50 -5.52 11.07 -1.83
C THR A 50 -5.24 12.58 -1.91
N ASP A 51 -5.56 13.35 -0.88
CA ASP A 51 -5.28 14.78 -0.80
C ASP A 51 -3.91 15.03 -0.17
N ASN A 52 -3.02 15.68 -0.91
CA ASN A 52 -1.66 15.99 -0.46
C ASN A 52 -1.63 16.92 0.76
N ALA A 53 -2.60 17.84 0.93
CA ALA A 53 -2.66 18.70 2.10
C ALA A 53 -2.96 17.89 3.37
N VAL A 54 -3.84 16.90 3.28
CA VAL A 54 -4.12 15.96 4.40
C VAL A 54 -2.89 15.13 4.70
N LEU A 55 -2.19 14.60 3.68
CA LEU A 55 -0.96 13.83 3.86
C LEU A 55 0.13 14.65 4.53
N GLU A 56 0.34 15.89 4.09
CA GLU A 56 1.32 16.82 4.67
C GLU A 56 0.98 17.18 6.11
N TYR A 57 -0.29 17.50 6.40
CA TYR A 57 -0.76 17.80 7.76
C TYR A 57 -0.46 16.67 8.74
N ASN A 58 -0.59 15.42 8.29
CA ASN A 58 -0.29 14.22 9.07
C ASN A 58 1.18 13.78 8.97
N LYS A 59 2.07 14.65 8.52
CA LYS A 59 3.53 14.42 8.44
C LYS A 59 3.91 13.12 7.73
N ARG A 60 3.15 12.74 6.68
CA ARG A 60 3.40 11.50 5.96
C ARG A 60 4.74 11.49 5.21
N GLY A 61 5.19 12.67 4.73
CA GLY A 61 6.43 12.83 3.99
C GLY A 61 6.40 12.22 2.58
N GLU A 62 5.24 11.79 2.12
CA GLU A 62 4.96 11.23 0.80
C GLU A 62 3.76 11.93 0.18
N THR A 63 3.65 11.89 -1.14
CA THR A 63 2.53 12.47 -1.89
C THR A 63 1.72 11.40 -2.59
N ILE A 64 0.52 11.76 -3.09
CA ILE A 64 -0.28 10.83 -3.89
C ILE A 64 0.43 10.43 -5.19
N GLU A 65 1.26 11.31 -5.74
CA GLU A 65 2.08 11.05 -6.93
C GLU A 65 3.10 9.93 -6.69
N ASP A 66 3.63 9.80 -5.48
CA ASP A 66 4.51 8.69 -5.10
C ASP A 66 3.73 7.39 -5.06
N SER A 67 2.48 7.41 -4.60
CA SER A 67 1.57 6.27 -4.66
C SER A 67 1.28 5.85 -6.10
N TYR A 68 1.05 6.79 -7.01
CA TYR A 68 0.84 6.48 -8.44
C TYR A 68 2.06 5.78 -9.05
N LYS A 69 3.27 6.29 -8.78
CA LYS A 69 4.53 5.68 -9.25
C LYS A 69 4.71 4.27 -8.69
N ALA A 70 4.50 4.13 -7.37
CA ALA A 70 4.62 2.86 -6.67
C ALA A 70 3.67 1.81 -7.24
N ILE A 71 2.38 2.13 -7.38
CA ILE A 71 1.36 1.24 -7.93
C ILE A 71 1.71 0.82 -9.35
N LYS A 72 2.13 1.77 -10.20
CA LYS A 72 2.55 1.45 -11.55
C LYS A 72 3.71 0.44 -11.56
N LEU A 73 4.77 0.70 -10.80
CA LEU A 73 5.93 -0.19 -10.73
C LEU A 73 5.57 -1.59 -10.22
N MET A 74 4.70 -1.69 -9.23
CA MET A 74 4.26 -2.98 -8.68
C MET A 74 3.38 -3.74 -9.66
N LYS A 75 2.46 -3.07 -10.38
CA LYS A 75 1.63 -3.69 -11.43
C LYS A 75 2.49 -4.20 -12.59
N ASP A 76 3.45 -3.39 -13.06
CA ASP A 76 4.38 -3.77 -14.12
C ASP A 76 5.22 -5.00 -13.73
N ALA A 77 5.45 -5.22 -12.43
CA ALA A 77 6.14 -6.39 -11.89
C ALA A 77 5.21 -7.61 -11.62
N GLY A 78 3.93 -7.51 -11.92
CA GLY A 78 2.95 -8.59 -11.70
C GLY A 78 2.61 -8.86 -10.24
N LEU A 79 2.79 -7.87 -9.35
CA LEU A 79 2.42 -7.97 -7.95
C LEU A 79 0.94 -7.62 -7.75
N LYS A 80 0.27 -8.31 -6.84
CA LYS A 80 -1.03 -7.89 -6.32
C LYS A 80 -0.86 -6.75 -5.34
N ILE A 81 -1.79 -5.81 -5.34
CA ILE A 81 -1.69 -4.58 -4.55
C ILE A 81 -2.89 -4.45 -3.62
N ALA A 82 -2.60 -4.28 -2.34
CA ALA A 82 -3.59 -3.87 -1.34
C ALA A 82 -3.26 -2.45 -0.88
N VAL A 83 -4.20 -1.53 -0.96
CA VAL A 83 -4.02 -0.18 -0.43
C VAL A 83 -4.74 -0.03 0.91
N HIS A 84 -4.13 0.73 1.79
CA HIS A 84 -4.73 1.12 3.06
C HIS A 84 -5.18 2.58 2.95
N MET A 85 -6.44 2.82 3.29
CA MET A 85 -7.04 4.14 3.40
C MET A 85 -7.46 4.38 4.85
N MET A 86 -7.27 5.61 5.30
CA MET A 86 -7.53 5.98 6.68
C MET A 86 -8.46 7.21 6.73
N PRO A 87 -9.78 7.02 6.66
CA PRO A 87 -10.70 8.12 6.86
C PRO A 87 -10.61 8.69 8.28
N ASN A 88 -11.12 9.90 8.44
CA ASN A 88 -11.07 10.65 9.70
C ASN A 88 -9.64 11.06 10.12
N LEU A 89 -8.72 11.23 9.17
CA LEU A 89 -7.42 11.83 9.46
C LEU A 89 -7.58 13.30 9.86
N PRO A 90 -6.76 13.80 10.79
CA PRO A 90 -6.67 15.24 11.06
C PRO A 90 -6.48 16.04 9.76
N GLY A 91 -7.27 17.11 9.59
CA GLY A 91 -7.27 17.91 8.37
C GLY A 91 -8.18 17.39 7.26
N SER A 92 -8.80 16.21 7.41
CA SER A 92 -9.85 15.71 6.54
C SER A 92 -11.25 15.95 7.10
N ASN A 93 -12.26 15.69 6.29
CA ASN A 93 -13.67 15.70 6.66
C ASN A 93 -14.41 14.58 5.90
N PRO A 94 -15.69 14.27 6.24
CA PRO A 94 -16.42 13.17 5.61
C PRO A 94 -16.55 13.29 4.08
N GLU A 95 -16.68 14.49 3.56
CA GLU A 95 -16.81 14.74 2.11
C GLU A 95 -15.48 14.44 1.40
N MET A 96 -14.36 14.86 1.98
CA MET A 96 -13.01 14.58 1.48
C MET A 96 -12.71 13.08 1.55
N ASP A 97 -13.06 12.42 2.65
CA ASP A 97 -12.86 10.98 2.82
C ASP A 97 -13.64 10.17 1.77
N VAL A 98 -14.89 10.53 1.51
CA VAL A 98 -15.70 9.91 0.47
C VAL A 98 -15.10 10.16 -0.92
N GLN A 99 -14.61 11.37 -1.19
CA GLN A 99 -13.95 11.68 -2.45
C GLN A 99 -12.66 10.89 -2.62
N ALA A 100 -11.83 10.78 -1.59
CA ALA A 100 -10.62 9.97 -1.60
C ALA A 100 -10.91 8.50 -1.89
N LEU A 101 -11.96 7.93 -1.28
CA LEU A 101 -12.38 6.55 -1.56
C LEU A 101 -12.87 6.39 -3.00
N LYS A 102 -13.66 7.34 -3.53
CA LYS A 102 -14.10 7.30 -4.94
C LYS A 102 -12.89 7.32 -5.88
N GLU A 103 -11.90 8.15 -5.60
CA GLU A 103 -10.69 8.25 -6.41
C GLU A 103 -9.93 6.92 -6.49
N VAL A 104 -9.82 6.17 -5.38
CA VAL A 104 -9.18 4.85 -5.37
C VAL A 104 -9.79 3.90 -6.41
N PHE A 105 -11.11 3.96 -6.64
CA PHE A 105 -11.80 3.12 -7.60
C PHE A 105 -11.85 3.69 -9.02
N GLN A 106 -11.90 5.00 -9.16
CA GLN A 106 -12.13 5.66 -10.44
C GLN A 106 -10.82 6.05 -11.14
N ASN A 107 -9.79 6.45 -10.39
CA ASN A 107 -8.52 6.87 -10.95
C ASN A 107 -7.74 5.65 -11.51
N PRO A 108 -7.43 5.61 -12.82
CA PRO A 108 -6.71 4.50 -13.43
C PRO A 108 -5.30 4.30 -12.87
N MET A 109 -4.71 5.33 -12.24
CA MET A 109 -3.39 5.27 -11.61
C MET A 109 -3.41 4.53 -10.27
N LEU A 110 -4.56 4.33 -9.67
CA LEU A 110 -4.76 3.62 -8.40
C LEU A 110 -5.27 2.20 -8.67
N LYS A 111 -6.57 1.97 -8.69
CA LYS A 111 -7.25 0.67 -8.93
C LYS A 111 -6.52 -0.53 -8.30
N PRO A 112 -6.46 -0.62 -6.98
CA PRO A 112 -5.80 -1.74 -6.31
C PRO A 112 -6.61 -3.04 -6.47
N ASP A 113 -5.97 -4.19 -6.20
CA ASP A 113 -6.65 -5.48 -6.13
C ASP A 113 -7.45 -5.65 -4.83
N HIS A 114 -6.99 -5.02 -3.74
CA HIS A 114 -7.64 -5.05 -2.43
C HIS A 114 -7.62 -3.66 -1.80
N LEU A 115 -8.66 -3.37 -1.04
CA LEU A 115 -8.78 -2.16 -0.24
C LEU A 115 -8.96 -2.53 1.23
N LYS A 116 -8.20 -1.85 2.10
CA LYS A 116 -8.38 -1.89 3.55
C LYS A 116 -8.71 -0.48 4.02
N ILE A 117 -9.72 -0.37 4.87
CA ILE A 117 -10.19 0.89 5.42
C ILE A 117 -10.10 0.81 6.93
N TYR A 118 -9.28 1.67 7.52
CA TYR A 118 -9.09 1.78 8.95
C TYR A 118 -9.34 3.23 9.37
N PRO A 119 -10.45 3.54 10.05
CA PRO A 119 -10.67 4.89 10.57
C PRO A 119 -9.54 5.32 11.50
N CYS A 120 -9.09 6.58 11.35
CA CYS A 120 -8.12 7.15 12.26
C CYS A 120 -8.77 7.28 13.65
N VAL A 121 -8.10 6.75 14.66
CA VAL A 121 -8.46 6.89 16.06
C VAL A 121 -7.28 7.52 16.79
N VAL A 122 -7.51 8.70 17.33
CA VAL A 122 -6.49 9.40 18.15
C VAL A 122 -6.38 8.69 19.49
N THR A 123 -5.17 8.29 19.84
CA THR A 123 -4.87 7.67 21.13
C THR A 123 -4.11 8.64 22.04
N PRO A 124 -4.23 8.53 23.37
CA PRO A 124 -3.39 9.31 24.29
C PRO A 124 -1.90 9.13 23.91
N TYR A 125 -1.16 10.21 23.94
CA TYR A 125 0.27 10.26 23.60
C TYR A 125 0.62 10.14 22.10
N SER A 126 -0.36 10.17 21.19
CA SER A 126 -0.07 10.35 19.75
C SER A 126 0.16 11.84 19.45
N GLU A 127 0.93 12.12 18.39
CA GLU A 127 1.13 13.49 17.89
C GLU A 127 -0.01 13.95 16.96
N LEU A 128 -1.02 13.12 16.78
CA LEU A 128 -2.21 13.39 15.95
C LEU A 128 -3.27 14.15 16.76
#